data_5570a04b3e18ed8b3d66932cf15fc211
#
_entry.id   5570a04b3e18ed8b3d66932cf15fc211
#
_cell.length_a   1.000
_cell.length_b   1.000
_cell.length_c   1.000
_cell.angle_alpha   90.00
_cell.angle_beta   90.00
_cell.angle_gamma   90.00
#
_symmetry.space_group_name_H-M   'P 1'
#
loop_
_entity.id
_entity.type
_entity.pdbx_description
1 polymer ?
#
loop_
_entity_poly.entity_id
_entity_poly.type
_entity_poly.pdbx_seq_one_letter_code
_entity_poly.pdbx_strand_id
1 'polypeptide(L)'
;MIAVGLGVALGVEYRREEFTDDRDDRLDGTIFFTDSVTGNVIPSDVMGSSPTPDTDGDRDVFSAFAELAVPLVSEDMNIPLVHRLDAQLAIRAEDYSDVGSVAKPKVALSWYLHPDFQIRGAYSQGFRAPNLEQINATGIRRVNGGREDWILCEATARANGTDFDTGDCDSVSVESVRSGGPDLQPEENDNISIGMVYQPSFVDDLTFTLDWWRIEQEDVVGIFGDQNQISLDYVLRLNGSSNPNVVRADPTADEVALYTAAGLTPAGEIIEVADQYVSLNPREFEGIDFGVNWGLDTDQLGTFDFKVNAAYLREAFQAPSAEANQILAAVESGTADEAVDVPGSEDRVQQNGRPEWRSNASVTWRHEGWGAGLSYNYVGEVIDTSVTGPDGEIFVVDSFETINLYGEYTFAEWLGGDTRVRIGARNLTDEEPPIADEFASGYFPSLHSNRGRYWYLDLRKEF
;
A
#
# COMPACT_ATOMS: atom_id res chain seq x y z
N MET A 1 -33.96 -14.14 -32.62
CA MET A 1 -32.87 -14.73 -33.44
C MET A 1 -31.57 -14.11 -32.90
N ILE A 2 -30.82 -14.88 -32.14
CA ILE A 2 -29.55 -14.41 -31.53
C ILE A 2 -28.54 -14.32 -32.68
N ALA A 3 -28.31 -13.13 -33.19
CA ALA A 3 -27.30 -12.86 -34.19
C ALA A 3 -26.27 -11.84 -33.67
N VAL A 4 -25.92 -11.96 -32.41
CA VAL A 4 -24.83 -11.18 -31.82
C VAL A 4 -23.77 -12.18 -31.45
N GLY A 5 -22.56 -12.01 -31.99
CA GLY A 5 -21.50 -13.01 -31.85
C GLY A 5 -21.08 -13.19 -30.38
N LEU A 6 -21.22 -14.43 -29.90
CA LEU A 6 -20.58 -14.82 -28.62
C LEU A 6 -19.07 -14.65 -28.77
N GLY A 7 -18.46 -13.82 -27.91
CA GLY A 7 -17.00 -13.70 -27.82
C GLY A 7 -16.45 -14.80 -26.91
N VAL A 8 -15.43 -15.52 -27.40
CA VAL A 8 -14.73 -16.56 -26.62
C VAL A 8 -13.24 -16.33 -26.68
N ALA A 9 -12.56 -16.30 -25.53
CA ALA A 9 -11.12 -16.33 -25.43
C ALA A 9 -10.69 -17.52 -24.56
N LEU A 10 -9.69 -18.25 -25.02
CA LEU A 10 -9.09 -19.37 -24.30
C LEU A 10 -7.58 -19.24 -24.37
N GLY A 11 -6.89 -19.58 -23.30
CA GLY A 11 -5.43 -19.58 -23.30
C GLY A 11 -4.85 -20.53 -22.29
N VAL A 12 -3.63 -20.96 -22.57
CA VAL A 12 -2.78 -21.71 -21.67
C VAL A 12 -1.39 -21.07 -21.67
N GLU A 13 -0.72 -21.10 -20.54
CA GLU A 13 0.59 -20.50 -20.33
C GLU A 13 1.43 -21.44 -19.47
N TYR A 14 2.71 -21.52 -19.76
CA TYR A 14 3.72 -22.07 -18.87
C TYR A 14 4.82 -21.03 -18.69
N ARG A 15 5.22 -20.79 -17.44
CA ARG A 15 6.36 -19.95 -17.13
C ARG A 15 7.20 -20.58 -16.02
N ARG A 16 8.48 -20.29 -16.04
CA ARG A 16 9.40 -20.55 -14.95
C ARG A 16 9.87 -19.23 -14.38
N GLU A 17 9.84 -19.11 -13.07
CA GLU A 17 10.32 -17.95 -12.32
C GLU A 17 11.55 -18.37 -11.52
N GLU A 18 12.59 -17.56 -11.60
CA GLU A 18 13.83 -17.75 -10.84
C GLU A 18 14.17 -16.43 -10.14
N PHE A 19 14.60 -16.52 -8.90
CA PHE A 19 15.06 -15.40 -8.10
C PHE A 19 16.42 -15.75 -7.52
N THR A 20 17.38 -14.84 -7.62
CA THR A 20 18.70 -14.94 -7.00
C THR A 20 19.08 -13.57 -6.46
N ASP A 21 19.38 -13.50 -5.18
CA ASP A 21 20.03 -12.36 -4.51
C ASP A 21 21.38 -12.88 -4.00
N ASP A 22 22.41 -12.75 -4.85
CA ASP A 22 23.81 -13.15 -4.59
C ASP A 22 24.58 -11.88 -4.18
N ARG A 23 24.96 -11.79 -2.91
CA ARG A 23 25.60 -10.63 -2.34
C ARG A 23 27.10 -10.81 -2.22
N ASP A 24 27.81 -9.69 -2.11
CA ASP A 24 29.24 -9.73 -1.79
C ASP A 24 29.47 -10.39 -0.43
N ASP A 25 30.45 -11.32 -0.36
CA ASP A 25 30.80 -12.09 0.85
C ASP A 25 31.00 -11.22 2.11
N ARG A 26 31.21 -9.92 1.96
CA ARG A 26 31.33 -8.96 3.06
C ARG A 26 29.99 -8.48 3.60
N LEU A 27 28.90 -8.74 2.87
CA LEU A 27 27.55 -8.30 3.20
C LEU A 27 26.63 -9.46 3.54
N ASP A 28 26.97 -10.69 3.16
CA ASP A 28 26.15 -11.88 3.36
C ASP A 28 26.38 -12.59 4.70
N GLY A 29 27.43 -12.21 5.43
CA GLY A 29 27.83 -12.87 6.68
C GLY A 29 28.86 -13.96 6.49
N THR A 30 29.48 -14.11 5.30
CA THR A 30 30.56 -15.07 5.03
C THR A 30 31.89 -14.56 5.57
N ILE A 31 32.20 -13.27 5.41
CA ILE A 31 33.42 -12.65 5.91
C ILE A 31 33.13 -11.88 7.21
N PHE A 32 33.74 -12.33 8.29
CA PHE A 32 33.64 -11.69 9.61
C PHE A 32 34.75 -10.68 9.82
N PHE A 33 34.43 -9.55 10.40
CA PHE A 33 35.38 -8.57 10.90
C PHE A 33 35.52 -8.71 12.41
N THR A 34 36.77 -8.73 12.91
CA THR A 34 37.02 -8.69 14.34
C THR A 34 37.58 -7.33 14.74
N ASP A 35 36.85 -6.57 15.55
CA ASP A 35 37.30 -5.30 16.08
C ASP A 35 38.52 -5.56 17.00
N SER A 36 39.66 -4.99 16.61
CA SER A 36 40.95 -5.20 17.35
C SER A 36 40.98 -4.49 18.70
N VAL A 37 40.07 -3.58 19.01
CA VAL A 37 39.99 -2.82 20.26
C VAL A 37 39.08 -3.54 21.27
N THR A 38 37.88 -3.91 20.82
CA THR A 38 36.88 -4.54 21.68
C THR A 38 36.95 -6.07 21.67
N GLY A 39 37.52 -6.66 20.62
CA GLY A 39 37.52 -8.11 20.37
C GLY A 39 36.20 -8.65 19.86
N ASN A 40 35.21 -7.78 19.60
CA ASN A 40 33.91 -8.20 19.07
C ASN A 40 34.05 -8.70 17.64
N VAL A 41 33.35 -9.78 17.34
CA VAL A 41 33.21 -10.32 16.01
C VAL A 41 31.95 -9.77 15.38
N ILE A 42 32.11 -9.07 14.25
CA ILE A 42 31.03 -8.44 13.50
C ILE A 42 30.83 -9.24 12.20
N PRO A 43 29.63 -9.75 11.91
CA PRO A 43 29.40 -10.61 10.76
C PRO A 43 29.22 -9.85 9.44
N SER A 44 29.72 -8.63 9.35
CA SER A 44 29.77 -7.81 8.14
C SER A 44 31.00 -6.93 8.16
N ASP A 45 31.74 -6.87 7.06
CA ASP A 45 32.93 -6.00 6.87
C ASP A 45 32.55 -4.56 6.46
N VAL A 46 31.25 -4.27 6.28
CA VAL A 46 30.77 -2.96 5.87
C VAL A 46 30.10 -2.24 7.02
N MET A 47 30.69 -1.11 7.43
CA MET A 47 30.19 -0.28 8.52
C MET A 47 28.75 0.18 8.27
N GLY A 48 27.86 -0.04 9.26
CA GLY A 48 26.45 0.31 9.18
C GLY A 48 25.60 -0.63 8.33
N SER A 49 26.15 -1.76 7.91
CA SER A 49 25.44 -2.81 7.19
C SER A 49 25.13 -3.99 8.12
N SER A 50 23.91 -4.48 8.08
CA SER A 50 23.55 -5.76 8.69
C SER A 50 23.73 -6.89 7.67
N PRO A 51 24.18 -8.08 8.11
CA PRO A 51 24.35 -9.22 7.21
C PRO A 51 23.02 -9.58 6.55
N THR A 52 23.06 -9.81 5.24
CA THR A 52 21.94 -10.32 4.48
C THR A 52 22.41 -11.51 3.68
N PRO A 53 22.16 -12.74 4.15
CA PRO A 53 22.56 -13.95 3.45
C PRO A 53 21.96 -14.03 2.05
N ASP A 54 22.64 -14.78 1.18
CA ASP A 54 22.15 -15.06 -0.14
C ASP A 54 20.80 -15.77 -0.09
N THR A 55 19.96 -15.44 -1.05
CA THR A 55 18.64 -16.04 -1.19
C THR A 55 18.44 -16.47 -2.64
N ASP A 56 18.07 -17.70 -2.84
CA ASP A 56 17.70 -18.22 -4.15
C ASP A 56 16.40 -19.03 -4.08
N GLY A 57 15.71 -19.09 -5.20
CA GLY A 57 14.49 -19.86 -5.33
C GLY A 57 14.02 -19.93 -6.78
N ASP A 58 13.30 -20.99 -7.11
CA ASP A 58 12.67 -21.13 -8.41
C ASP A 58 11.30 -21.80 -8.29
N ARG A 59 10.44 -21.55 -9.28
CA ARG A 59 9.16 -22.24 -9.41
C ARG A 59 8.69 -22.32 -10.84
N ASP A 60 7.92 -23.35 -11.12
CA ASP A 60 7.19 -23.54 -12.36
C ASP A 60 5.72 -23.18 -12.16
N VAL A 61 5.12 -22.56 -13.16
CA VAL A 61 3.70 -22.15 -13.13
C VAL A 61 3.00 -22.56 -14.41
N PHE A 62 1.92 -23.32 -14.29
CA PHE A 62 1.01 -23.64 -15.37
C PHE A 62 -0.29 -22.87 -15.19
N SER A 63 -0.75 -22.19 -16.25
CA SER A 63 -1.97 -21.42 -16.22
C SER A 63 -2.92 -21.79 -17.36
N ALA A 64 -4.21 -21.74 -17.10
CA ALA A 64 -5.26 -21.84 -18.11
C ALA A 64 -6.35 -20.80 -17.83
N PHE A 65 -6.90 -20.20 -18.88
CA PHE A 65 -8.04 -19.30 -18.73
C PHE A 65 -9.10 -19.50 -19.81
N ALA A 66 -10.32 -19.17 -19.44
CA ALA A 66 -11.45 -19.10 -20.37
C ALA A 66 -12.25 -17.82 -20.09
N GLU A 67 -12.67 -17.14 -21.16
CA GLU A 67 -13.47 -15.95 -21.07
C GLU A 67 -14.60 -16.00 -22.11
N LEU A 68 -15.81 -15.58 -21.70
CA LEU A 68 -17.00 -15.47 -22.50
C LEU A 68 -17.55 -14.04 -22.43
N ALA A 69 -17.73 -13.40 -23.58
CA ALA A 69 -18.51 -12.18 -23.72
C ALA A 69 -19.86 -12.53 -24.34
N VAL A 70 -20.92 -12.33 -23.59
CA VAL A 70 -22.29 -12.76 -23.93
C VAL A 70 -23.18 -11.53 -24.05
N PRO A 71 -23.52 -11.09 -25.24
CA PRO A 71 -24.57 -10.08 -25.43
C PRO A 71 -25.94 -10.72 -25.17
N LEU A 72 -26.51 -10.43 -23.98
CA LEU A 72 -27.78 -11.00 -23.54
C LEU A 72 -28.97 -10.34 -24.18
N VAL A 73 -28.92 -9.02 -24.33
CA VAL A 73 -29.96 -8.20 -25.01
C VAL A 73 -29.29 -7.22 -25.92
N SER A 74 -29.75 -7.19 -27.18
CA SER A 74 -29.36 -6.19 -28.17
C SER A 74 -30.46 -5.14 -28.35
N GLU A 75 -30.09 -3.98 -28.85
CA GLU A 75 -31.00 -2.86 -29.11
C GLU A 75 -32.23 -3.26 -30.00
N ASP A 76 -32.02 -4.14 -30.97
CA ASP A 76 -33.05 -4.63 -31.89
C ASP A 76 -34.16 -5.42 -31.22
N MET A 77 -33.94 -5.92 -30.00
CA MET A 77 -34.94 -6.69 -29.25
C MET A 77 -36.06 -5.84 -28.66
N ASN A 78 -35.88 -4.52 -28.58
CA ASN A 78 -36.87 -3.54 -28.09
C ASN A 78 -37.48 -3.90 -26.73
N ILE A 79 -36.66 -4.36 -25.77
CA ILE A 79 -37.11 -4.72 -24.43
C ILE A 79 -37.24 -3.44 -23.59
N PRO A 80 -38.41 -3.13 -22.98
CA PRO A 80 -38.54 -1.95 -22.16
C PRO A 80 -37.51 -1.90 -21.01
N LEU A 81 -36.86 -0.75 -20.83
CA LEU A 81 -35.80 -0.50 -19.81
C LEU A 81 -34.52 -1.35 -19.99
N VAL A 82 -34.40 -2.07 -21.11
CA VAL A 82 -33.17 -2.80 -21.44
C VAL A 82 -32.80 -2.51 -22.89
N HIS A 83 -32.11 -1.38 -23.08
CA HIS A 83 -31.63 -1.00 -24.42
C HIS A 83 -30.56 -1.99 -24.89
N ARG A 84 -29.61 -2.33 -23.99
CA ARG A 84 -28.57 -3.33 -24.21
C ARG A 84 -28.15 -3.96 -22.89
N LEU A 85 -27.85 -5.26 -22.89
CA LEU A 85 -27.34 -5.98 -21.74
C LEU A 85 -26.25 -6.94 -22.19
N ASP A 86 -25.04 -6.73 -21.67
CA ASP A 86 -23.88 -7.59 -21.92
C ASP A 86 -23.41 -8.22 -20.62
N ALA A 87 -23.00 -9.49 -20.71
CA ALA A 87 -22.35 -10.20 -19.61
C ALA A 87 -20.95 -10.66 -20.03
N GLN A 88 -20.02 -10.59 -19.08
CA GLN A 88 -18.69 -11.17 -19.20
C GLN A 88 -18.53 -12.21 -18.10
N LEU A 89 -18.10 -13.42 -18.46
CA LEU A 89 -17.77 -14.49 -17.55
C LEU A 89 -16.32 -14.89 -17.81
N ALA A 90 -15.52 -15.03 -16.77
CA ALA A 90 -14.14 -15.50 -16.93
C ALA A 90 -13.77 -16.42 -15.75
N ILE A 91 -12.83 -17.32 -16.01
CA ILE A 91 -12.15 -18.12 -15.00
C ILE A 91 -10.68 -18.24 -15.39
N ARG A 92 -9.79 -18.10 -14.41
CA ARG A 92 -8.37 -18.37 -14.52
C ARG A 92 -7.97 -19.37 -13.45
N ALA A 93 -7.22 -20.40 -13.86
CA ALA A 93 -6.63 -21.37 -12.96
C ALA A 93 -5.11 -21.37 -13.15
N GLU A 94 -4.37 -21.43 -12.05
CA GLU A 94 -2.92 -21.53 -12.04
C GLU A 94 -2.48 -22.61 -11.08
N ASP A 95 -1.41 -23.32 -11.43
CA ASP A 95 -0.77 -24.37 -10.63
C ASP A 95 0.70 -24.01 -10.46
N TYR A 96 1.06 -23.71 -9.22
CA TYR A 96 2.41 -23.32 -8.80
C TYR A 96 3.09 -24.53 -8.17
N SER A 97 4.36 -24.78 -8.52
CA SER A 97 5.12 -25.91 -7.98
C SER A 97 5.42 -25.81 -6.47
N ASP A 98 5.32 -24.61 -5.89
CA ASP A 98 5.64 -24.29 -4.50
C ASP A 98 4.41 -24.05 -3.61
N VAL A 99 3.41 -23.31 -4.08
CA VAL A 99 2.24 -22.89 -3.28
C VAL A 99 0.92 -23.52 -3.72
N GLY A 100 0.95 -24.47 -4.67
CA GLY A 100 -0.21 -25.25 -5.11
C GLY A 100 -1.11 -24.55 -6.13
N SER A 101 -2.35 -25.02 -6.23
CA SER A 101 -3.26 -24.61 -7.32
C SER A 101 -4.33 -23.64 -6.82
N VAL A 102 -4.70 -22.69 -7.69
CA VAL A 102 -5.74 -21.70 -7.43
C VAL A 102 -6.62 -21.52 -8.67
N ALA A 103 -7.92 -21.30 -8.47
CA ALA A 103 -8.86 -20.99 -9.55
C ALA A 103 -9.81 -19.85 -9.15
N LYS A 104 -9.85 -18.79 -9.95
CA LYS A 104 -10.58 -17.55 -9.62
C LYS A 104 -11.53 -17.16 -10.73
N PRO A 105 -12.84 -16.99 -10.42
CA PRO A 105 -13.86 -16.55 -11.36
C PRO A 105 -13.99 -15.02 -11.42
N LYS A 106 -14.60 -14.55 -12.52
CA LYS A 106 -15.08 -13.19 -12.70
C LYS A 106 -16.43 -13.19 -13.39
N VAL A 107 -17.34 -12.36 -12.91
CA VAL A 107 -18.62 -12.07 -13.55
C VAL A 107 -18.76 -10.56 -13.62
N ALA A 108 -19.10 -10.03 -14.80
CA ALA A 108 -19.41 -8.61 -14.96
C ALA A 108 -20.66 -8.44 -15.84
N LEU A 109 -21.44 -7.41 -15.56
CA LEU A 109 -22.64 -7.02 -16.26
C LEU A 109 -22.56 -5.55 -16.67
N SER A 110 -22.98 -5.26 -17.86
CA SER A 110 -23.15 -3.91 -18.41
C SER A 110 -24.57 -3.77 -18.90
N TRP A 111 -25.38 -2.97 -18.23
CA TRP A 111 -26.79 -2.78 -18.49
C TRP A 111 -27.06 -1.34 -18.92
N TYR A 112 -27.38 -1.16 -20.18
CA TYR A 112 -27.86 0.11 -20.72
C TYR A 112 -29.40 0.16 -20.58
N LEU A 113 -29.87 0.96 -19.63
CA LEU A 113 -31.31 1.22 -19.46
C LEU A 113 -31.83 2.08 -20.60
N HIS A 114 -31.00 3.02 -21.06
CA HIS A 114 -31.19 3.95 -22.14
C HIS A 114 -29.86 4.14 -22.87
N PRO A 115 -29.81 4.57 -24.16
CA PRO A 115 -28.52 4.89 -24.80
C PRO A 115 -27.62 5.80 -23.99
N ASP A 116 -28.20 6.73 -23.25
CA ASP A 116 -27.50 7.72 -22.45
C ASP A 116 -27.11 7.22 -21.05
N PHE A 117 -27.66 6.11 -20.58
CA PHE A 117 -27.49 5.67 -19.18
C PHE A 117 -27.18 4.19 -19.04
N GLN A 118 -26.01 3.91 -18.49
CA GLN A 118 -25.49 2.58 -18.19
C GLN A 118 -25.31 2.36 -16.70
N ILE A 119 -25.73 1.20 -16.21
CA ILE A 119 -25.31 0.64 -14.93
C ILE A 119 -24.32 -0.49 -15.23
N ARG A 120 -23.23 -0.55 -14.48
CA ARG A 120 -22.25 -1.62 -14.58
C ARG A 120 -22.00 -2.23 -13.22
N GLY A 121 -21.73 -3.53 -13.16
CA GLY A 121 -21.35 -4.21 -11.94
C GLY A 121 -20.40 -5.35 -12.24
N ALA A 122 -19.46 -5.59 -11.36
CA ALA A 122 -18.53 -6.71 -11.46
C ALA A 122 -18.28 -7.31 -10.09
N TYR A 123 -18.17 -8.63 -10.08
CA TYR A 123 -17.59 -9.41 -9.00
C TYR A 123 -16.43 -10.21 -9.58
N SER A 124 -15.28 -10.16 -8.94
CA SER A 124 -14.13 -10.95 -9.33
C SER A 124 -13.35 -11.40 -8.11
N GLN A 125 -12.92 -12.63 -8.14
CA GLN A 125 -11.88 -13.10 -7.24
C GLN A 125 -10.52 -12.97 -7.91
N GLY A 126 -9.53 -12.56 -7.14
CA GLY A 126 -8.14 -12.51 -7.54
C GLY A 126 -7.25 -13.26 -6.56
N PHE A 127 -5.99 -13.39 -6.90
CA PHE A 127 -5.00 -13.98 -6.02
C PHE A 127 -3.61 -13.43 -6.35
N ARG A 128 -2.71 -13.55 -5.39
CA ARG A 128 -1.28 -13.27 -5.56
C ARG A 128 -0.47 -14.35 -4.86
N ALA A 129 0.30 -15.13 -5.61
CA ALA A 129 1.27 -16.05 -5.01
C ALA A 129 2.34 -15.24 -4.24
N PRO A 130 2.80 -15.69 -3.06
CA PRO A 130 3.95 -15.10 -2.40
C PRO A 130 5.14 -15.04 -3.37
N ASN A 131 5.98 -14.04 -3.29
CA ASN A 131 7.17 -13.98 -4.12
C ASN A 131 8.25 -14.95 -3.61
N LEU A 132 9.24 -15.26 -4.46
CA LEU A 132 10.27 -16.23 -4.11
C LEU A 132 11.15 -15.82 -2.92
N GLU A 133 11.33 -14.49 -2.69
CA GLU A 133 11.99 -13.98 -1.48
C GLU A 133 11.14 -14.26 -0.23
N GLN A 134 9.84 -13.99 -0.28
CA GLN A 134 8.94 -14.22 0.85
C GLN A 134 8.89 -15.68 1.30
N ILE A 135 9.13 -16.62 0.38
CA ILE A 135 9.16 -18.06 0.69
C ILE A 135 10.56 -18.49 1.16
N ASN A 136 11.62 -18.00 0.49
CA ASN A 136 12.97 -18.59 0.57
C ASN A 136 13.97 -17.74 1.37
N ALA A 137 13.61 -16.54 1.87
CA ALA A 137 14.55 -15.69 2.59
C ALA A 137 15.24 -16.43 3.76
N THR A 138 16.57 -16.33 3.84
CA THR A 138 17.42 -17.13 4.73
C THR A 138 17.95 -16.34 5.93
N GLY A 139 17.12 -15.52 6.58
CA GLY A 139 17.51 -14.79 7.79
C GLY A 139 18.13 -13.44 7.50
N ILE A 140 17.38 -12.57 6.83
CA ILE A 140 17.75 -11.17 6.57
C ILE A 140 17.82 -10.42 7.90
N ARG A 141 19.04 -10.01 8.30
CA ARG A 141 19.27 -9.30 9.56
C ARG A 141 19.10 -7.79 9.39
N ARG A 142 18.50 -7.15 10.39
CA ARG A 142 18.36 -5.69 10.49
C ARG A 142 18.52 -5.27 11.94
N VAL A 143 19.29 -4.22 12.19
CA VAL A 143 19.34 -3.57 13.49
C VAL A 143 18.34 -2.42 13.48
N ASN A 144 17.30 -2.54 14.27
CA ASN A 144 16.25 -1.56 14.42
C ASN A 144 16.37 -0.86 15.77
N GLY A 145 16.55 0.46 15.74
CA GLY A 145 16.53 1.33 16.92
C GLY A 145 15.12 1.77 17.29
N GLY A 146 14.99 2.39 18.46
CA GLY A 146 13.71 2.96 18.89
C GLY A 146 12.66 1.89 19.21
N ARG A 147 13.08 0.74 19.75
CA ARG A 147 12.18 -0.30 20.26
C ARG A 147 12.08 -0.19 21.77
N GLU A 148 10.89 -0.43 22.28
CA GLU A 148 10.65 -0.40 23.72
C GLU A 148 10.60 -1.82 24.28
N ASP A 149 11.47 -2.10 25.27
CA ASP A 149 11.42 -3.34 26.06
C ASP A 149 10.44 -3.16 27.22
N TRP A 150 9.14 -3.28 26.93
CA TRP A 150 8.05 -3.03 27.87
C TRP A 150 8.18 -3.76 29.21
N ILE A 151 8.68 -5.01 29.23
CA ILE A 151 8.83 -5.76 30.48
C ILE A 151 9.96 -5.20 31.35
N LEU A 152 10.99 -4.63 30.73
CA LEU A 152 12.06 -3.93 31.46
C LEU A 152 11.56 -2.62 32.08
N CYS A 153 10.80 -1.85 31.31
CA CYS A 153 10.16 -0.62 31.76
C CYS A 153 9.21 -0.89 32.91
N GLU A 154 8.33 -1.87 32.79
CA GLU A 154 7.41 -2.30 33.85
C GLU A 154 8.15 -2.75 35.11
N ALA A 155 9.23 -3.53 34.97
CA ALA A 155 10.05 -3.95 36.09
C ALA A 155 10.70 -2.77 36.82
N THR A 156 11.16 -1.78 36.04
CA THR A 156 11.82 -0.57 36.59
C THR A 156 10.80 0.29 37.34
N ALA A 157 9.63 0.54 36.76
CA ALA A 157 8.56 1.31 37.41
C ALA A 157 8.10 0.65 38.73
N ARG A 158 7.80 -0.66 38.70
CA ARG A 158 7.38 -1.41 39.91
C ARG A 158 8.43 -1.44 40.99
N ALA A 159 9.71 -1.65 40.63
CA ALA A 159 10.80 -1.66 41.62
C ALA A 159 11.00 -0.30 42.29
N ASN A 160 10.73 0.80 41.57
CA ASN A 160 10.78 2.17 42.07
C ASN A 160 9.49 2.60 42.81
N GLY A 161 8.43 1.80 42.73
CA GLY A 161 7.12 2.12 43.32
C GLY A 161 6.42 3.27 42.59
N THR A 162 6.69 3.44 41.30
CA THR A 162 6.03 4.37 40.38
C THR A 162 5.04 3.61 39.50
N ASP A 163 4.06 4.34 38.96
CA ASP A 163 3.23 3.80 37.90
C ASP A 163 4.05 3.65 36.60
N PHE A 164 3.73 2.66 35.81
CA PHE A 164 4.35 2.49 34.50
C PHE A 164 3.97 3.69 33.61
N ASP A 165 4.99 4.33 33.03
CA ASP A 165 4.82 5.41 32.05
C ASP A 165 5.75 5.13 30.88
N THR A 166 5.18 5.01 29.68
CA THR A 166 5.94 4.72 28.45
C THR A 166 6.91 5.83 28.10
N GLY A 167 6.63 7.08 28.48
CA GLY A 167 7.55 8.21 28.30
C GLY A 167 8.86 8.09 29.06
N ASP A 168 8.90 7.24 30.09
CA ASP A 168 10.10 6.96 30.90
C ASP A 168 10.85 5.70 30.43
N CYS A 169 10.36 5.02 29.38
CA CYS A 169 11.03 3.87 28.79
C CYS A 169 12.23 4.29 27.95
N ASP A 170 13.39 3.75 28.26
CA ASP A 170 14.56 3.86 27.39
C ASP A 170 14.36 2.98 26.16
N SER A 171 14.53 3.56 24.98
CA SER A 171 14.47 2.80 23.74
C SER A 171 15.74 1.97 23.55
N VAL A 172 15.58 0.75 23.04
CA VAL A 172 16.67 -0.19 22.76
C VAL A 172 16.84 -0.38 21.25
N SER A 173 18.02 -0.85 20.84
CA SER A 173 18.25 -1.33 19.48
C SER A 173 18.23 -2.85 19.51
N VAL A 174 17.43 -3.46 18.65
CA VAL A 174 17.29 -4.91 18.56
C VAL A 174 17.73 -5.41 17.19
N GLU A 175 18.33 -6.59 17.14
CA GLU A 175 18.55 -7.30 15.88
C GLU A 175 17.27 -8.06 15.52
N SER A 176 16.65 -7.68 14.41
CA SER A 176 15.50 -8.38 13.83
C SER A 176 15.98 -9.30 12.72
N VAL A 177 15.56 -10.55 12.75
CA VAL A 177 15.92 -11.58 11.75
C VAL A 177 14.69 -12.01 11.00
N ARG A 178 14.61 -11.58 9.75
CA ARG A 178 13.51 -11.91 8.85
C ARG A 178 13.84 -13.17 8.07
N SER A 179 12.99 -14.18 8.16
CA SER A 179 13.08 -15.42 7.41
C SER A 179 11.89 -15.62 6.49
N GLY A 180 12.07 -16.46 5.47
CA GLY A 180 10.99 -16.89 4.59
C GLY A 180 9.92 -17.71 5.33
N GLY A 181 8.71 -17.69 4.78
CA GLY A 181 7.58 -18.47 5.26
C GLY A 181 7.29 -19.65 4.32
N PRO A 182 7.78 -20.87 4.60
CA PRO A 182 7.59 -22.00 3.70
C PRO A 182 6.15 -22.49 3.61
N ASP A 183 5.31 -22.10 4.58
CA ASP A 183 3.90 -22.49 4.67
C ASP A 183 2.94 -21.39 4.19
N LEU A 184 3.46 -20.33 3.55
CA LEU A 184 2.64 -19.23 3.04
C LEU A 184 1.64 -19.73 2.01
N GLN A 185 0.41 -19.23 2.12
CA GLN A 185 -0.65 -19.46 1.15
C GLN A 185 -0.69 -18.31 0.14
N PRO A 186 -1.22 -18.52 -1.07
CA PRO A 186 -1.54 -17.42 -1.96
C PRO A 186 -2.50 -16.43 -1.29
N GLU A 187 -2.19 -15.15 -1.36
CA GLU A 187 -3.15 -14.12 -1.00
C GLU A 187 -4.37 -14.19 -1.90
N GLU A 188 -5.54 -14.08 -1.34
CA GLU A 188 -6.79 -14.06 -2.05
C GLU A 188 -7.47 -12.70 -1.93
N ASN A 189 -8.23 -12.31 -2.96
CA ASN A 189 -9.04 -11.11 -2.85
C ASN A 189 -10.40 -11.28 -3.53
N ASP A 190 -11.41 -10.69 -2.92
CA ASP A 190 -12.75 -10.51 -3.45
C ASP A 190 -12.97 -9.05 -3.81
N ASN A 191 -13.32 -8.79 -5.06
CA ASN A 191 -13.56 -7.44 -5.56
C ASN A 191 -15.00 -7.31 -6.02
N ILE A 192 -15.69 -6.31 -5.51
CA ILE A 192 -17.03 -5.93 -5.94
C ILE A 192 -16.99 -4.49 -6.41
N SER A 193 -17.59 -4.20 -7.56
CA SER A 193 -17.82 -2.82 -8.02
C SER A 193 -19.21 -2.66 -8.62
N ILE A 194 -19.82 -1.52 -8.34
CA ILE A 194 -21.10 -1.10 -8.94
C ILE A 194 -20.95 0.36 -9.34
N GLY A 195 -21.26 0.64 -10.60
CA GLY A 195 -21.11 2.00 -11.11
C GLY A 195 -22.18 2.37 -12.11
N MET A 196 -22.21 3.65 -12.43
CA MET A 196 -23.05 4.21 -13.49
C MET A 196 -22.26 5.12 -14.40
N VAL A 197 -22.66 5.14 -15.66
CA VAL A 197 -22.18 6.06 -16.68
C VAL A 197 -23.38 6.79 -17.25
N TYR A 198 -23.30 8.13 -17.28
CA TYR A 198 -24.33 8.97 -17.87
C TYR A 198 -23.74 9.86 -18.95
N GLN A 199 -24.26 9.71 -20.17
CA GLN A 199 -23.83 10.44 -21.37
C GLN A 199 -25.07 11.10 -22.02
N PRO A 200 -25.47 12.28 -21.51
CA PRO A 200 -26.73 12.93 -22.01
C PRO A 200 -26.64 13.28 -23.47
N SER A 201 -27.52 12.74 -24.28
CA SER A 201 -27.58 12.98 -25.75
C SER A 201 -27.93 14.43 -26.14
N PHE A 202 -28.34 15.27 -25.18
CA PHE A 202 -28.62 16.69 -25.39
C PHE A 202 -27.39 17.60 -25.14
N VAL A 203 -26.28 17.02 -24.69
CA VAL A 203 -24.98 17.70 -24.56
C VAL A 203 -23.92 16.80 -25.16
N ASP A 204 -23.33 17.26 -26.27
CA ASP A 204 -22.29 16.49 -26.93
C ASP A 204 -21.06 16.27 -26.04
N ASP A 205 -20.46 15.09 -26.16
CA ASP A 205 -19.20 14.68 -25.52
C ASP A 205 -19.11 14.87 -23.99
N LEU A 206 -20.27 14.90 -23.30
CA LEU A 206 -20.33 14.95 -21.83
C LEU A 206 -20.54 13.56 -21.26
N THR A 207 -19.65 13.16 -20.34
CA THR A 207 -19.72 11.88 -19.64
C THR A 207 -19.55 12.09 -18.13
N PHE A 208 -20.46 11.51 -17.36
CA PHE A 208 -20.34 11.37 -15.92
C PHE A 208 -20.15 9.91 -15.55
N THR A 209 -19.26 9.64 -14.59
CA THR A 209 -19.07 8.31 -14.00
C THR A 209 -19.15 8.39 -12.50
N LEU A 210 -19.73 7.38 -11.87
CA LEU A 210 -19.73 7.19 -10.43
C LEU A 210 -19.61 5.69 -10.18
N ASP A 211 -18.59 5.28 -9.45
CA ASP A 211 -18.33 3.89 -9.13
C ASP A 211 -18.08 3.74 -7.64
N TRP A 212 -18.80 2.84 -7.01
CA TRP A 212 -18.51 2.31 -5.70
C TRP A 212 -17.78 0.99 -5.85
N TRP A 213 -16.76 0.76 -5.00
CA TRP A 213 -15.99 -0.47 -5.01
C TRP A 213 -15.60 -0.89 -3.59
N ARG A 214 -15.45 -2.21 -3.40
CA ARG A 214 -14.95 -2.85 -2.20
C ARG A 214 -14.01 -3.97 -2.57
N ILE A 215 -12.88 -4.05 -1.85
CA ILE A 215 -11.85 -5.08 -1.99
C ILE A 215 -11.62 -5.67 -0.60
N GLU A 216 -11.85 -6.97 -0.47
CA GLU A 216 -11.47 -7.76 0.69
C GLU A 216 -10.25 -8.60 0.32
N GLN A 217 -9.22 -8.64 1.17
CA GLN A 217 -8.01 -9.42 0.98
C GLN A 217 -7.84 -10.36 2.16
N GLU A 218 -7.57 -11.63 1.87
CA GLU A 218 -7.28 -12.68 2.85
C GLU A 218 -5.86 -13.20 2.66
N ASP A 219 -5.28 -13.84 3.68
CA ASP A 219 -3.94 -14.43 3.68
C ASP A 219 -2.83 -13.47 3.23
N VAL A 220 -2.97 -12.19 3.55
CA VAL A 220 -2.02 -11.15 3.14
C VAL A 220 -0.63 -11.45 3.67
N VAL A 221 0.34 -11.63 2.79
CA VAL A 221 1.71 -11.96 3.18
C VAL A 221 2.41 -10.73 3.76
N GLY A 222 2.87 -10.87 4.98
CA GLY A 222 3.58 -9.82 5.69
C GLY A 222 4.39 -10.35 6.85
N ILE A 223 4.81 -9.45 7.73
CA ILE A 223 5.51 -9.75 8.98
C ILE A 223 4.68 -9.19 10.14
N PHE A 224 4.76 -9.85 11.30
CA PHE A 224 4.10 -9.32 12.50
C PHE A 224 4.79 -8.04 13.00
N GLY A 225 6.10 -7.96 12.83
CA GLY A 225 6.94 -6.82 13.22
C GLY A 225 7.65 -7.03 14.57
N ASP A 226 8.88 -6.58 14.63
CA ASP A 226 9.73 -6.81 15.82
C ASP A 226 9.18 -6.15 17.09
N GLN A 227 8.66 -4.92 17.03
CA GLN A 227 8.02 -4.28 18.17
C GLN A 227 6.78 -5.06 18.63
N ASN A 228 5.95 -5.55 17.71
CA ASN A 228 4.79 -6.37 18.03
C ASN A 228 5.19 -7.69 18.68
N GLN A 229 6.31 -8.31 18.24
CA GLN A 229 6.87 -9.50 18.87
C GLN A 229 7.31 -9.20 20.32
N ILE A 230 7.92 -8.05 20.57
CA ILE A 230 8.34 -7.60 21.90
C ILE A 230 7.11 -7.30 22.77
N SER A 231 6.09 -6.63 22.22
CA SER A 231 4.83 -6.38 22.92
C SER A 231 4.11 -7.68 23.31
N LEU A 232 4.14 -8.68 22.44
CA LEU A 232 3.61 -10.02 22.75
C LEU A 232 4.44 -10.69 23.86
N ASP A 233 5.78 -10.60 23.81
CA ASP A 233 6.66 -11.13 24.88
C ASP A 233 6.33 -10.49 26.23
N TYR A 234 6.11 -9.18 26.27
CA TYR A 234 5.67 -8.45 27.46
C TYR A 234 4.38 -9.04 28.05
N VAL A 235 3.32 -9.13 27.25
CA VAL A 235 2.03 -9.68 27.70
C VAL A 235 2.16 -11.13 28.20
N LEU A 236 2.92 -11.96 27.49
CA LEU A 236 3.15 -13.34 27.87
C LEU A 236 3.94 -13.44 29.18
N ARG A 237 4.94 -12.57 29.41
CA ARG A 237 5.74 -12.54 30.64
C ARG A 237 4.95 -12.08 31.85
N LEU A 238 4.02 -11.15 31.69
CA LEU A 238 3.07 -10.80 32.76
C LEU A 238 2.24 -12.01 33.22
N ASN A 239 2.02 -12.97 32.32
CA ASN A 239 1.30 -14.22 32.58
C ASN A 239 2.21 -15.44 32.88
N GLY A 240 3.51 -15.21 33.08
CA GLY A 240 4.48 -16.26 33.46
C GLY A 240 4.95 -17.14 32.28
N SER A 241 4.79 -16.68 31.04
CA SER A 241 5.28 -17.33 29.83
C SER A 241 6.29 -16.40 29.09
N SER A 242 6.62 -16.68 27.84
CA SER A 242 7.46 -15.84 26.99
C SER A 242 7.18 -16.07 25.53
N ASN A 243 7.50 -15.09 24.67
CA ASN A 243 7.43 -15.25 23.23
C ASN A 243 8.71 -15.95 22.71
N PRO A 244 8.61 -17.12 22.06
CA PRO A 244 9.78 -17.83 21.54
C PRO A 244 10.50 -17.06 20.42
N ASN A 245 9.85 -16.08 19.80
CA ASN A 245 10.43 -15.22 18.76
C ASN A 245 11.30 -14.10 19.35
N VAL A 246 11.28 -13.87 20.65
CA VAL A 246 12.13 -12.89 21.34
C VAL A 246 13.21 -13.61 22.12
N VAL A 247 14.41 -13.67 21.57
CA VAL A 247 15.57 -14.32 22.18
C VAL A 247 16.24 -13.32 23.13
N ARG A 248 16.41 -13.72 24.38
CA ARG A 248 17.05 -12.90 25.42
C ARG A 248 18.31 -13.56 25.97
N ALA A 249 19.24 -12.72 26.42
CA ALA A 249 20.40 -13.17 27.19
C ALA A 249 19.96 -13.78 28.52
N ASP A 250 20.86 -14.53 29.15
CA ASP A 250 20.71 -14.88 30.56
C ASP A 250 20.73 -13.60 31.41
N PRO A 251 19.78 -13.40 32.35
CA PRO A 251 19.70 -12.19 33.10
C PRO A 251 20.94 -12.04 34.04
N THR A 252 21.50 -10.85 34.08
CA THR A 252 22.56 -10.47 34.99
C THR A 252 22.09 -10.46 36.45
N ALA A 253 22.99 -10.42 37.41
CA ALA A 253 22.63 -10.35 38.82
C ALA A 253 21.81 -9.09 39.18
N ASP A 254 22.07 -7.98 38.49
CA ASP A 254 21.35 -6.71 38.69
C ASP A 254 19.92 -6.79 38.11
N GLU A 255 19.77 -7.39 36.93
CA GLU A 255 18.45 -7.63 36.33
C GLU A 255 17.64 -8.62 37.18
N VAL A 256 18.24 -9.71 37.69
CA VAL A 256 17.57 -10.63 38.62
C VAL A 256 17.06 -9.88 39.84
N ALA A 257 17.86 -8.96 40.42
CA ALA A 257 17.46 -8.17 41.58
C ALA A 257 16.30 -7.21 41.24
N LEU A 258 16.37 -6.52 40.10
CA LEU A 258 15.35 -5.59 39.61
C LEU A 258 14.00 -6.31 39.43
N TYR A 259 13.97 -7.36 38.58
CA TYR A 259 12.76 -8.11 38.31
C TYR A 259 12.17 -8.79 39.56
N THR A 260 13.02 -9.28 40.47
CA THR A 260 12.56 -9.86 41.74
C THR A 260 11.88 -8.79 42.59
N ALA A 261 12.46 -7.57 42.69
CA ALA A 261 11.86 -6.46 43.44
C ALA A 261 10.51 -6.04 42.82
N ALA A 262 10.38 -6.12 41.53
CA ALA A 262 9.13 -5.85 40.78
C ALA A 262 8.09 -6.98 40.89
N GLY A 263 8.44 -8.14 41.44
CA GLY A 263 7.56 -9.31 41.48
C GLY A 263 7.35 -9.99 40.12
N LEU A 264 8.31 -9.81 39.18
CA LEU A 264 8.30 -10.34 37.85
C LEU A 264 9.36 -11.44 37.66
N THR A 265 9.17 -12.30 36.66
CA THR A 265 10.18 -13.29 36.26
C THR A 265 11.37 -12.60 35.60
N PRO A 266 12.61 -12.85 36.06
CA PRO A 266 13.80 -12.21 35.50
C PRO A 266 13.95 -12.44 34.00
N ALA A 267 14.28 -11.37 33.27
CA ALA A 267 14.59 -11.39 31.85
C ALA A 267 15.89 -10.60 31.62
N GLY A 268 16.72 -11.10 30.71
CA GLY A 268 17.91 -10.39 30.25
C GLY A 268 17.63 -9.53 29.03
N GLU A 269 18.65 -8.86 28.55
CA GLU A 269 18.60 -8.02 27.32
C GLU A 269 18.11 -8.82 26.11
N ILE A 270 17.38 -8.16 25.23
CA ILE A 270 16.95 -8.73 23.94
C ILE A 270 18.18 -8.85 23.03
N ILE A 271 18.49 -10.06 22.57
CA ILE A 271 19.58 -10.34 21.63
C ILE A 271 19.07 -10.27 20.20
N GLU A 272 17.93 -10.92 19.94
CA GLU A 272 17.40 -11.12 18.60
C GLU A 272 15.88 -11.25 18.65
N VAL A 273 15.22 -10.73 17.62
CA VAL A 273 13.79 -10.91 17.39
C VAL A 273 13.59 -11.62 16.05
N ALA A 274 13.05 -12.83 16.07
CA ALA A 274 12.67 -13.57 14.88
C ALA A 274 11.34 -13.02 14.31
N ASP A 275 11.35 -12.67 13.03
CA ASP A 275 10.19 -12.06 12.37
C ASP A 275 9.96 -12.69 10.99
N GLN A 276 9.40 -13.87 10.99
CA GLN A 276 9.13 -14.65 9.78
C GLN A 276 8.00 -14.05 8.95
N TYR A 277 8.05 -14.22 7.62
CA TYR A 277 6.90 -13.97 6.76
C TYR A 277 5.76 -14.93 7.09
N VAL A 278 4.58 -14.37 7.31
CA VAL A 278 3.36 -15.09 7.68
C VAL A 278 2.17 -14.56 6.88
N SER A 279 1.11 -15.37 6.79
CA SER A 279 -0.19 -14.88 6.31
C SER A 279 -0.84 -14.07 7.44
N LEU A 280 -1.03 -12.78 7.20
CA LEU A 280 -1.69 -11.85 8.10
C LEU A 280 -3.22 -11.92 7.93
N ASN A 281 -3.92 -11.31 8.85
CA ASN A 281 -5.38 -11.25 8.84
C ASN A 281 -5.94 -10.35 7.72
N PRO A 282 -7.25 -10.51 7.41
CA PRO A 282 -7.89 -9.80 6.32
C PRO A 282 -7.72 -8.29 6.35
N ARG A 283 -7.68 -7.71 5.15
CA ARG A 283 -7.77 -6.28 4.89
C ARG A 283 -9.01 -5.97 4.09
N GLU A 284 -9.60 -4.83 4.38
CA GLU A 284 -10.76 -4.32 3.66
C GLU A 284 -10.50 -2.89 3.19
N PHE A 285 -10.81 -2.64 1.92
CA PHE A 285 -10.77 -1.32 1.32
C PHE A 285 -12.11 -1.05 0.66
N GLU A 286 -12.67 0.13 0.91
CA GLU A 286 -13.91 0.58 0.28
C GLU A 286 -13.78 2.04 -0.16
N GLY A 287 -14.31 2.35 -1.35
CA GLY A 287 -14.23 3.69 -1.86
C GLY A 287 -15.26 4.01 -2.93
N ILE A 288 -15.26 5.29 -3.31
CA ILE A 288 -16.12 5.84 -4.36
C ILE A 288 -15.27 6.68 -5.30
N ASP A 289 -15.38 6.41 -6.59
CA ASP A 289 -14.74 7.20 -7.64
C ASP A 289 -15.78 7.99 -8.44
N PHE A 290 -15.50 9.26 -8.65
CA PHE A 290 -16.31 10.16 -9.44
C PHE A 290 -15.51 10.72 -10.61
N GLY A 291 -16.11 10.77 -11.81
CA GLY A 291 -15.48 11.31 -13.02
C GLY A 291 -16.42 12.17 -13.83
N VAL A 292 -15.89 13.27 -14.39
CA VAL A 292 -16.55 14.07 -15.43
C VAL A 292 -15.57 14.29 -16.57
N ASN A 293 -16.00 13.98 -17.80
CA ASN A 293 -15.26 14.33 -19.00
C ASN A 293 -16.22 15.08 -19.92
N TRP A 294 -15.79 16.23 -20.41
CA TRP A 294 -16.60 17.05 -21.33
C TRP A 294 -15.73 17.67 -22.41
N GLY A 295 -16.03 17.30 -23.66
CA GLY A 295 -15.49 17.94 -24.86
C GLY A 295 -16.46 19.01 -25.34
N LEU A 296 -16.05 20.26 -25.39
CA LEU A 296 -16.87 21.37 -25.89
C LEU A 296 -16.23 21.93 -27.16
N ASP A 297 -16.88 21.70 -28.29
CA ASP A 297 -16.52 22.31 -29.56
C ASP A 297 -17.30 23.61 -29.76
N THR A 298 -16.57 24.68 -30.09
CA THR A 298 -17.17 25.99 -30.41
C THR A 298 -16.72 26.47 -31.76
N ASP A 299 -17.61 27.08 -32.55
CA ASP A 299 -17.32 27.54 -33.91
C ASP A 299 -16.25 28.66 -33.95
N GLN A 300 -16.09 29.43 -32.87
CA GLN A 300 -15.26 30.64 -32.87
C GLN A 300 -14.10 30.57 -31.87
N LEU A 301 -14.21 29.78 -30.80
CA LEU A 301 -13.24 29.75 -29.74
C LEU A 301 -12.41 28.46 -29.73
N GLY A 302 -12.67 27.54 -30.69
CA GLY A 302 -12.00 26.24 -30.73
C GLY A 302 -12.59 25.23 -29.75
N THR A 303 -11.78 24.24 -29.37
CA THR A 303 -12.19 23.11 -28.53
C THR A 303 -11.69 23.24 -27.11
N PHE A 304 -12.53 22.82 -26.16
CA PHE A 304 -12.20 22.74 -24.74
C PHE A 304 -12.42 21.30 -24.27
N ASP A 305 -11.45 20.72 -23.58
CA ASP A 305 -11.57 19.43 -22.91
C ASP A 305 -11.52 19.67 -21.39
N PHE A 306 -12.61 19.38 -20.71
CA PHE A 306 -12.71 19.43 -19.25
C PHE A 306 -12.64 18.02 -18.68
N LYS A 307 -11.83 17.80 -17.66
CA LYS A 307 -11.76 16.54 -16.92
C LYS A 307 -11.71 16.81 -15.43
N VAL A 308 -12.53 16.07 -14.69
CA VAL A 308 -12.49 16.04 -13.22
C VAL A 308 -12.54 14.58 -12.80
N ASN A 309 -11.64 14.19 -11.92
CA ASN A 309 -11.70 12.91 -11.23
C ASN A 309 -11.52 13.16 -9.73
N ALA A 310 -12.31 12.48 -8.92
CA ALA A 310 -12.20 12.48 -7.48
C ALA A 310 -12.35 11.05 -6.95
N ALA A 311 -11.53 10.71 -5.96
CA ALA A 311 -11.59 9.44 -5.25
C ALA A 311 -11.80 9.73 -3.76
N TYR A 312 -12.75 9.03 -3.18
CA TYR A 312 -13.08 9.04 -1.77
C TYR A 312 -12.79 7.65 -1.19
N LEU A 313 -11.83 7.55 -0.30
CA LEU A 313 -11.52 6.33 0.45
C LEU A 313 -12.38 6.30 1.71
N ARG A 314 -13.36 5.41 1.74
CA ARG A 314 -14.30 5.28 2.85
C ARG A 314 -13.74 4.43 3.98
N GLU A 315 -13.02 3.37 3.64
CA GLU A 315 -12.50 2.39 4.58
C GLU A 315 -11.15 1.84 4.11
N ALA A 316 -10.23 1.65 5.04
CA ALA A 316 -8.94 1.02 4.85
C ALA A 316 -8.60 0.22 6.11
N PHE A 317 -9.39 -0.80 6.39
CA PHE A 317 -9.33 -1.59 7.61
C PHE A 317 -8.35 -2.75 7.51
N GLN A 318 -7.63 -3.03 8.59
CA GLN A 318 -6.85 -4.24 8.79
C GLN A 318 -7.30 -4.94 10.07
N ALA A 319 -7.74 -6.19 9.96
CA ALA A 319 -8.07 -6.98 11.14
C ALA A 319 -6.79 -7.37 11.92
N PRO A 320 -6.82 -7.33 13.26
CA PRO A 320 -5.70 -7.77 14.07
C PRO A 320 -5.49 -9.29 14.01
N SER A 321 -4.22 -9.73 14.01
CA SER A 321 -3.89 -11.16 14.07
C SER A 321 -4.28 -11.79 15.42
N ALA A 322 -4.20 -13.12 15.53
CA ALA A 322 -4.45 -13.81 16.79
C ALA A 322 -3.47 -13.37 17.89
N GLU A 323 -2.22 -13.08 17.53
CA GLU A 323 -1.16 -12.55 18.40
C GLU A 323 -1.47 -11.10 18.78
N ALA A 324 -1.84 -10.27 17.83
CA ALA A 324 -2.25 -8.88 18.06
C ALA A 324 -3.47 -8.82 19.01
N ASN A 325 -4.45 -9.69 18.82
CA ASN A 325 -5.63 -9.79 19.69
C ASN A 325 -5.26 -10.12 21.14
N GLN A 326 -4.18 -10.88 21.40
CA GLN A 326 -3.72 -11.15 22.77
C GLN A 326 -3.19 -9.86 23.42
N ILE A 327 -2.46 -9.03 22.67
CA ILE A 327 -1.95 -7.75 23.16
C ILE A 327 -3.13 -6.80 23.42
N LEU A 328 -4.03 -6.61 22.46
CA LEU A 328 -5.21 -5.75 22.58
C LEU A 328 -6.10 -6.16 23.77
N ALA A 329 -6.34 -7.45 23.96
CA ALA A 329 -7.12 -7.94 25.09
C ALA A 329 -6.42 -7.71 26.45
N ALA A 330 -5.10 -7.76 26.50
CA ALA A 330 -4.33 -7.46 27.70
C ALA A 330 -4.41 -5.97 28.05
N VAL A 331 -4.35 -5.10 27.05
CA VAL A 331 -4.55 -3.64 27.20
C VAL A 331 -5.99 -3.34 27.65
N GLU A 332 -7.00 -3.89 26.96
CA GLU A 332 -8.41 -3.68 27.29
C GLU A 332 -8.77 -4.13 28.71
N SER A 333 -8.16 -5.22 29.18
CA SER A 333 -8.36 -5.72 30.55
C SER A 333 -7.57 -4.95 31.63
N GLY A 334 -6.69 -4.00 31.22
CA GLY A 334 -5.78 -3.31 32.12
C GLY A 334 -4.66 -4.20 32.68
N THR A 335 -4.36 -5.34 32.03
CA THR A 335 -3.24 -6.22 32.35
C THR A 335 -1.94 -5.65 31.78
N ALA A 336 -1.98 -5.07 30.60
CA ALA A 336 -0.91 -4.32 29.96
C ALA A 336 -1.26 -2.83 29.92
N ASP A 337 -0.26 -1.96 29.85
CA ASP A 337 -0.45 -0.52 29.75
C ASP A 337 -1.11 -0.13 28.40
N GLU A 338 -1.91 0.94 28.42
CA GLU A 338 -2.65 1.43 27.24
C GLU A 338 -1.74 1.93 26.12
N ALA A 339 -0.51 2.28 26.41
CA ALA A 339 0.46 2.73 25.43
C ALA A 339 1.15 1.58 24.68
N VAL A 340 0.91 0.32 25.08
CA VAL A 340 1.38 -0.87 24.33
C VAL A 340 0.45 -1.10 23.15
N ASP A 341 0.66 -0.32 22.08
CA ASP A 341 -0.12 -0.36 20.85
C ASP A 341 0.30 -1.52 19.93
N VAL A 342 -0.61 -1.93 19.06
CA VAL A 342 -0.35 -2.86 17.94
C VAL A 342 -0.64 -2.10 16.65
N PRO A 343 0.36 -1.43 16.08
CA PRO A 343 0.17 -0.62 14.89
C PRO A 343 -0.46 -1.41 13.75
N GLY A 344 -1.48 -0.82 13.15
CA GLY A 344 -2.06 -1.34 11.93
C GLY A 344 -3.21 -2.31 12.06
N SER A 345 -3.80 -2.47 13.25
CA SER A 345 -4.98 -3.32 13.50
C SER A 345 -6.28 -2.52 13.56
N GLU A 346 -6.46 -1.51 12.71
CA GLU A 346 -7.58 -0.58 12.78
C GLU A 346 -7.94 0.00 11.41
N ASP A 347 -8.94 0.89 11.36
CA ASP A 347 -9.20 1.71 10.17
C ASP A 347 -8.08 2.74 10.01
N ARG A 348 -7.43 2.68 8.86
CA ARG A 348 -6.25 3.49 8.50
C ARG A 348 -6.57 4.63 7.53
N VAL A 349 -7.83 4.93 7.32
CA VAL A 349 -8.21 6.11 6.55
C VAL A 349 -7.63 7.35 7.23
N GLN A 350 -7.06 8.24 6.44
CA GLN A 350 -6.27 9.40 6.85
C GLN A 350 -4.94 9.09 7.57
N GLN A 351 -4.62 7.85 7.88
CA GLN A 351 -3.37 7.54 8.58
C GLN A 351 -2.21 7.29 7.60
N ASN A 352 -1.04 7.84 7.94
CA ASN A 352 0.27 7.52 7.35
C ASN A 352 0.24 7.38 5.82
N GLY A 353 -0.24 8.41 5.14
CA GLY A 353 -0.19 8.46 3.68
C GLY A 353 -1.42 7.89 2.95
N ARG A 354 -2.57 7.73 3.61
CA ARG A 354 -3.85 7.30 3.03
C ARG A 354 -4.91 8.40 3.12
N PRO A 355 -4.82 9.46 2.31
CA PRO A 355 -5.79 10.56 2.38
C PRO A 355 -7.20 10.06 2.03
N GLU A 356 -8.19 10.54 2.76
CA GLU A 356 -9.60 10.25 2.52
C GLU A 356 -10.04 10.74 1.13
N TRP A 357 -9.54 11.93 0.71
CA TRP A 357 -9.87 12.53 -0.57
C TRP A 357 -8.65 12.77 -1.44
N ARG A 358 -8.77 12.41 -2.71
CA ARG A 358 -7.84 12.83 -3.77
C ARG A 358 -8.63 13.28 -4.99
N SER A 359 -8.21 14.37 -5.61
CA SER A 359 -8.86 14.81 -6.84
C SER A 359 -7.89 15.48 -7.81
N ASN A 360 -8.26 15.44 -9.08
CA ASN A 360 -7.62 16.23 -10.11
C ASN A 360 -8.67 16.82 -11.04
N ALA A 361 -8.44 18.06 -11.48
CA ALA A 361 -9.26 18.73 -12.47
C ALA A 361 -8.35 19.34 -13.54
N SER A 362 -8.80 19.33 -14.79
CA SER A 362 -8.07 19.98 -15.87
C SER A 362 -8.99 20.55 -16.91
N VAL A 363 -8.53 21.63 -17.53
CA VAL A 363 -9.08 22.17 -18.76
C VAL A 363 -7.97 22.33 -19.80
N THR A 364 -8.20 21.82 -20.99
CA THR A 364 -7.31 22.02 -22.15
C THR A 364 -8.09 22.72 -23.23
N TRP A 365 -7.51 23.78 -23.77
CA TRP A 365 -8.06 24.55 -24.88
C TRP A 365 -7.17 24.45 -26.12
N ARG A 366 -7.79 24.36 -27.31
CA ARG A 366 -7.08 24.37 -28.60
C ARG A 366 -7.85 25.17 -29.63
N HIS A 367 -7.12 26.05 -30.33
CA HIS A 367 -7.68 26.84 -31.44
C HIS A 367 -6.58 27.28 -32.39
N GLU A 368 -6.72 27.00 -33.72
CA GLU A 368 -5.82 27.49 -34.79
C GLU A 368 -4.29 27.37 -34.50
N GLY A 369 -3.88 26.22 -34.00
CA GLY A 369 -2.46 25.98 -33.61
C GLY A 369 -2.11 26.44 -32.20
N TRP A 370 -2.90 27.29 -31.56
CA TRP A 370 -2.76 27.63 -30.15
C TRP A 370 -3.32 26.52 -29.25
N GLY A 371 -2.68 26.30 -28.12
CA GLY A 371 -3.17 25.45 -27.05
C GLY A 371 -2.81 26.02 -25.70
N ALA A 372 -3.65 25.80 -24.72
CA ALA A 372 -3.39 26.10 -23.32
C ALA A 372 -3.99 25.03 -22.44
N GLY A 373 -3.40 24.80 -21.28
CA GLY A 373 -3.93 23.86 -20.29
C GLY A 373 -3.68 24.31 -18.89
N LEU A 374 -4.70 24.15 -18.06
CA LEU A 374 -4.66 24.38 -16.62
C LEU A 374 -5.03 23.05 -15.96
N SER A 375 -4.26 22.64 -14.94
CA SER A 375 -4.61 21.51 -14.09
C SER A 375 -4.45 21.85 -12.62
N TYR A 376 -5.34 21.30 -11.82
CA TYR A 376 -5.38 21.38 -10.38
C TYR A 376 -5.32 19.96 -9.81
N ASN A 377 -4.48 19.73 -8.81
CA ASN A 377 -4.40 18.48 -8.08
C ASN A 377 -4.57 18.77 -6.60
N TYR A 378 -5.34 17.93 -5.94
CA TYR A 378 -5.63 17.99 -4.51
C TYR A 378 -5.35 16.64 -3.87
N VAL A 379 -4.63 16.66 -2.75
CA VAL A 379 -4.43 15.55 -1.83
C VAL A 379 -4.95 16.00 -0.47
N GLY A 380 -5.88 15.27 0.11
CA GLY A 380 -6.46 15.57 1.42
C GLY A 380 -5.44 15.43 2.54
N GLU A 381 -5.78 15.99 3.69
CA GLU A 381 -4.99 15.88 4.92
C GLU A 381 -4.81 14.42 5.35
N VAL A 382 -3.72 14.15 6.06
CA VAL A 382 -3.46 12.85 6.68
C VAL A 382 -2.94 13.03 8.10
N ILE A 383 -3.04 11.99 8.91
CA ILE A 383 -2.51 11.91 10.26
C ILE A 383 -1.14 11.23 10.19
N ASP A 384 -0.14 11.86 10.77
CA ASP A 384 1.15 11.25 11.04
C ASP A 384 1.12 10.63 12.43
N THR A 385 0.98 9.30 12.51
CA THR A 385 0.86 8.59 13.78
C THR A 385 2.21 8.39 14.48
N SER A 386 3.34 8.75 13.84
CA SER A 386 4.66 8.71 14.46
C SER A 386 4.92 9.90 15.39
N VAL A 387 4.07 10.93 15.34
CA VAL A 387 4.22 12.16 16.12
C VAL A 387 2.99 12.40 16.99
N THR A 388 3.25 12.66 18.26
CA THR A 388 2.22 13.12 19.21
C THR A 388 2.62 14.49 19.73
N GLY A 389 1.69 15.44 19.69
CA GLY A 389 1.90 16.77 20.25
C GLY A 389 2.11 16.75 21.78
N PRO A 390 2.58 17.87 22.38
CA PRO A 390 2.90 17.94 23.81
C PRO A 390 1.72 17.62 24.76
N ASP A 391 0.51 17.78 24.28
CA ASP A 391 -0.72 17.55 25.05
C ASP A 391 -1.46 16.26 24.60
N GLY A 392 -0.77 15.35 23.89
CA GLY A 392 -1.36 14.15 23.32
C GLY A 392 -2.19 14.42 22.05
N GLU A 393 -2.04 15.60 21.45
CA GLU A 393 -2.75 15.94 20.23
C GLU A 393 -2.22 15.17 19.01
N ILE A 394 -3.14 14.74 18.15
CA ILE A 394 -2.84 14.07 16.90
C ILE A 394 -2.15 15.05 15.95
N PHE A 395 -1.04 14.65 15.35
CA PHE A 395 -0.35 15.47 14.35
C PHE A 395 -1.00 15.33 12.98
N VAL A 396 -1.66 16.40 12.52
CA VAL A 396 -2.29 16.48 11.21
C VAL A 396 -1.32 17.09 10.22
N VAL A 397 -1.10 16.39 9.13
CA VAL A 397 -0.37 16.85 7.94
C VAL A 397 -1.39 17.44 6.97
N ASP A 398 -1.31 18.75 6.75
CA ASP A 398 -2.28 19.51 5.97
C ASP A 398 -2.44 18.99 4.53
N SER A 399 -3.56 19.35 3.91
CA SER A 399 -3.80 19.07 2.49
C SER A 399 -2.77 19.73 1.59
N PHE A 400 -2.54 19.12 0.43
CA PHE A 400 -1.59 19.62 -0.57
C PHE A 400 -2.26 19.88 -1.90
N GLU A 401 -2.10 21.12 -2.41
CA GLU A 401 -2.76 21.56 -3.63
C GLU A 401 -1.75 22.11 -4.65
N THR A 402 -1.82 21.69 -5.89
CA THR A 402 -0.94 22.21 -6.93
C THR A 402 -1.69 22.62 -8.18
N ILE A 403 -1.29 23.75 -8.73
CA ILE A 403 -1.80 24.27 -10.00
C ILE A 403 -0.69 24.23 -11.04
N ASN A 404 -0.98 23.66 -12.21
CA ASN A 404 -0.05 23.67 -13.35
C ASN A 404 -0.69 24.41 -14.53
N LEU A 405 0.11 25.16 -15.25
CA LEU A 405 -0.33 25.95 -16.40
C LEU A 405 0.66 25.79 -17.54
N TYR A 406 0.16 25.67 -18.77
CA TYR A 406 0.97 25.77 -19.97
C TYR A 406 0.26 26.49 -21.09
N GLY A 407 1.04 27.06 -22.01
CA GLY A 407 0.61 27.53 -23.31
C GLY A 407 1.49 26.95 -24.39
N GLU A 408 0.92 26.69 -25.55
CA GLU A 408 1.63 26.12 -26.69
C GLU A 408 1.19 26.72 -28.01
N TYR A 409 2.08 26.66 -29.01
CA TYR A 409 1.76 26.97 -30.39
C TYR A 409 2.43 25.96 -31.32
N THR A 410 1.63 25.47 -32.29
CA THR A 410 2.10 24.57 -33.34
C THR A 410 2.27 25.36 -34.65
N PHE A 411 3.51 25.48 -35.09
CA PHE A 411 3.89 26.05 -36.38
C PHE A 411 3.76 24.97 -37.44
N ALA A 412 2.75 25.06 -38.30
CA ALA A 412 2.56 24.12 -39.39
C ALA A 412 3.68 24.24 -40.42
N GLU A 413 4.18 23.10 -40.91
CA GLU A 413 5.21 22.98 -41.96
C GLU A 413 6.50 23.77 -41.73
N TRP A 414 6.80 24.20 -40.49
CA TRP A 414 8.01 24.97 -40.19
C TRP A 414 9.25 24.08 -40.23
N LEU A 415 10.23 24.42 -41.02
CA LEU A 415 11.49 23.67 -41.25
C LEU A 415 11.24 22.20 -41.70
N GLY A 416 10.22 21.95 -42.53
CA GLY A 416 9.96 20.64 -43.14
C GLY A 416 9.11 19.70 -42.32
N GLY A 417 8.22 20.24 -41.45
CA GLY A 417 7.22 19.49 -40.67
C GLY A 417 6.65 20.33 -39.54
N ASP A 418 5.71 19.82 -38.83
CA ASP A 418 5.04 20.56 -37.76
C ASP A 418 5.94 20.69 -36.51
N THR A 419 6.05 21.90 -35.99
CA THR A 419 6.86 22.19 -34.82
C THR A 419 6.00 22.78 -33.71
N ARG A 420 5.85 22.06 -32.60
CA ARG A 420 5.16 22.53 -31.41
C ARG A 420 6.16 23.09 -30.40
N VAL A 421 5.88 24.30 -29.96
CA VAL A 421 6.60 24.94 -28.84
C VAL A 421 5.64 25.08 -27.66
N ARG A 422 5.99 24.53 -26.53
CA ARG A 422 5.20 24.63 -25.28
C ARG A 422 6.05 25.25 -24.19
N ILE A 423 5.50 26.24 -23.50
CA ILE A 423 6.05 26.79 -22.26
C ILE A 423 5.05 26.58 -21.15
N GLY A 424 5.52 26.20 -19.98
CA GLY A 424 4.64 25.95 -18.85
C GLY A 424 5.34 26.12 -17.52
N ALA A 425 4.50 26.16 -16.47
CA ALA A 425 4.92 26.10 -15.09
C ALA A 425 4.18 24.96 -14.40
N ARG A 426 4.90 24.18 -13.63
CA ARG A 426 4.30 23.25 -12.67
C ARG A 426 4.40 23.84 -11.28
N ASN A 427 3.39 23.51 -10.45
CA ASN A 427 3.23 24.13 -9.13
C ASN A 427 3.34 25.65 -9.22
N LEU A 428 2.43 26.27 -9.96
CA LEU A 428 2.45 27.72 -10.26
C LEU A 428 2.39 28.58 -9.00
N THR A 429 1.72 28.11 -7.96
CA THR A 429 1.56 28.76 -6.65
C THR A 429 2.79 28.65 -5.78
N ASP A 430 3.75 27.77 -6.14
CA ASP A 430 4.96 27.48 -5.35
C ASP A 430 4.63 26.85 -4.00
N GLU A 431 3.63 25.96 -4.00
CA GLU A 431 3.21 25.26 -2.79
C GLU A 431 4.32 24.35 -2.27
N GLU A 432 4.65 24.48 -1.00
CA GLU A 432 5.59 23.61 -0.31
C GLU A 432 4.87 22.41 0.29
N PRO A 433 5.48 21.20 0.32
CA PRO A 433 4.87 20.05 0.94
C PRO A 433 4.66 20.28 2.44
N PRO A 434 3.51 19.89 3.00
CA PRO A 434 3.28 19.99 4.44
C PRO A 434 4.28 19.10 5.20
N ILE A 435 4.64 19.55 6.40
CA ILE A 435 5.60 18.84 7.26
C ILE A 435 4.99 17.54 7.77
N ALA A 436 5.78 16.45 7.71
CA ALA A 436 5.50 15.15 8.32
C ALA A 436 6.81 14.57 8.87
N ASP A 437 6.75 13.82 9.97
CA ASP A 437 7.94 13.30 10.65
C ASP A 437 8.23 11.82 10.33
N GLU A 438 7.24 11.05 9.87
CA GLU A 438 7.39 9.62 9.57
C GLU A 438 8.58 9.30 8.64
N PHE A 439 8.95 10.25 7.78
CA PHE A 439 10.07 10.07 6.87
C PHE A 439 11.19 11.08 7.12
N ALA A 440 12.43 10.63 7.00
CA ALA A 440 13.63 11.48 7.09
C ALA A 440 13.65 12.66 6.10
N SER A 441 12.76 12.67 5.11
CA SER A 441 12.54 13.78 4.17
C SER A 441 11.73 14.95 4.77
N GLY A 442 11.08 14.75 5.92
CA GLY A 442 10.24 15.76 6.58
C GLY A 442 8.89 16.00 5.89
N TYR A 443 8.47 15.12 4.99
CA TYR A 443 7.18 15.14 4.30
C TYR A 443 6.87 13.74 3.73
N PHE A 444 5.62 13.45 3.34
CA PHE A 444 5.24 12.20 2.67
C PHE A 444 5.59 12.22 1.17
N PRO A 445 6.72 11.62 0.73
CA PRO A 445 7.12 11.67 -0.69
C PRO A 445 6.20 10.89 -1.63
N SER A 446 5.38 9.99 -1.12
CA SER A 446 4.35 9.25 -1.88
C SER A 446 3.12 10.11 -2.22
N LEU A 447 2.89 11.19 -1.48
CA LEU A 447 1.74 12.09 -1.62
C LEU A 447 2.14 13.45 -2.16
N HIS A 448 3.25 13.98 -1.70
CA HIS A 448 3.66 15.35 -1.88
C HIS A 448 4.96 15.47 -2.67
N SER A 449 5.18 16.61 -3.30
CA SER A 449 6.40 16.90 -4.05
C SER A 449 7.09 18.15 -3.52
N ASN A 450 8.38 18.05 -3.19
CA ASN A 450 9.20 19.17 -2.74
C ASN A 450 9.89 19.95 -3.87
N ARG A 451 9.49 19.72 -5.13
CA ARG A 451 10.14 20.37 -6.28
C ARG A 451 9.84 21.86 -6.37
N GLY A 452 8.81 22.35 -5.68
CA GLY A 452 8.36 23.73 -5.79
C GLY A 452 7.91 24.09 -7.20
N ARG A 453 7.84 25.38 -7.49
CA ARG A 453 7.52 25.88 -8.82
C ARG A 453 8.70 25.74 -9.78
N TYR A 454 8.48 25.11 -10.94
CA TYR A 454 9.47 25.09 -12.00
C TYR A 454 8.87 25.36 -13.37
N TRP A 455 9.62 26.09 -14.17
CA TRP A 455 9.29 26.43 -15.54
C TRP A 455 9.94 25.44 -16.50
N TYR A 456 9.29 25.15 -17.60
CA TYR A 456 9.82 24.28 -18.64
C TYR A 456 9.51 24.79 -20.02
N LEU A 457 10.36 24.43 -20.98
CA LEU A 457 10.18 24.61 -22.41
C LEU A 457 10.26 23.24 -23.08
N ASP A 458 9.24 22.89 -23.84
CA ASP A 458 9.19 21.67 -24.64
C ASP A 458 9.15 22.04 -26.13
N LEU A 459 9.99 21.38 -26.91
CA LEU A 459 10.05 21.51 -28.36
C LEU A 459 9.82 20.14 -28.97
N ARG A 460 8.76 20.00 -29.73
CA ARG A 460 8.43 18.77 -30.45
C ARG A 460 8.40 19.03 -31.96
N LYS A 461 9.12 18.18 -32.72
CA LYS A 461 9.17 18.22 -34.16
C LYS A 461 8.59 16.93 -34.73
N GLU A 462 7.61 17.05 -35.63
CA GLU A 462 7.06 15.96 -36.43
C GLU A 462 7.48 16.17 -37.88
N PHE A 463 8.15 15.14 -38.48
CA PHE A 463 8.69 15.18 -39.84
C PHE A 463 7.79 14.48 -40.84
#